data_23286e259b415b8477aeeb8b4ff3ff21
#
_entry.id   23286e259b415b8477aeeb8b4ff3ff21
#
_cell.length_a   1.000
_cell.length_b   1.000
_cell.length_c   1.000
_cell.angle_alpha   90.00
_cell.angle_beta   90.00
_cell.angle_gamma   90.00
#
_symmetry.space_group_name_H-M   'P 1'
#
loop_
_entity.id
_entity.type
_entity.pdbx_description
1 polymer ?
#
loop_
_entity_poly.entity_id
_entity_poly.type
_entity_poly.pdbx_seq_one_letter_code
_entity_poly.pdbx_strand_id
1 'polypeptide(L)'
;YIYPDRVYKDMIVLNAYTKQDDPFNHLITYTKIYDVTNNSLRPNRNTKYEAGWDVEYEGYSLSLTFFKEHSDRGFESVAEYSPVRYTRYVDPIDGQPIVGRRPEKEDYVADPYATFVDMDIVRNSMKVEKKGLEYLLRFPKIIPLSTTVEINGAYYDTRYSSGAPLQYHPAFRDDDRPQPYVGIYRRQDITRQRIFNTNLWFNTNIPRYKMIFTTFFQFIWLNEEMRINGDEYPSAYFDTDGRMHTVDDRILQSIKDGHTVWRHYHIYKEDFSETLPVSLTVNFKVTKEFSRMIRASFFVNNILDINPLYKNRYNQNVRVWQKSFFGAEMTFSF
;
A
#
# COMPACT_ATOMS: atom_id res chain seq x y z
N TYR A 1 4.05 9.25 -16.77
CA TYR A 1 3.97 10.07 -15.55
C TYR A 1 5.16 11.02 -15.59
N ILE A 2 4.88 12.31 -15.74
CA ILE A 2 5.90 13.34 -15.60
C ILE A 2 5.93 13.67 -14.11
N TYR A 3 6.93 13.16 -13.42
CA TYR A 3 7.22 13.64 -12.07
C TYR A 3 7.74 15.06 -12.17
N PRO A 4 7.35 15.95 -11.27
CA PRO A 4 7.91 17.28 -11.26
C PRO A 4 9.44 17.18 -11.14
N ASP A 5 10.15 17.90 -12.01
CA ASP A 5 11.63 17.84 -12.08
C ASP A 5 12.32 18.20 -10.76
N ARG A 6 11.59 18.88 -9.87
CA ARG A 6 12.06 19.27 -8.54
C ARG A 6 10.95 19.24 -7.53
N VAL A 7 11.21 18.58 -6.43
CA VAL A 7 10.33 18.57 -5.24
C VAL A 7 11.17 19.08 -4.07
N TYR A 8 10.64 20.07 -3.35
CA TYR A 8 11.29 20.63 -2.19
C TYR A 8 10.45 20.34 -0.96
N LYS A 9 11.09 20.00 0.14
CA LYS A 9 10.46 19.93 1.44
C LYS A 9 10.99 21.08 2.29
N ASP A 10 10.12 21.99 2.67
CA ASP A 10 10.45 23.04 3.61
C ASP A 10 10.43 22.47 5.02
N MET A 11 11.50 22.73 5.75
CA MET A 11 11.54 22.44 7.17
C MET A 11 11.51 23.73 7.96
N ILE A 12 10.49 23.89 8.77
CA ILE A 12 10.38 25.02 9.70
C ILE A 12 10.77 24.51 11.08
N VAL A 13 11.77 25.15 11.67
CA VAL A 13 12.22 24.84 13.02
C VAL A 13 11.76 25.94 13.95
N LEU A 14 10.96 25.59 14.94
CA LEU A 14 10.44 26.50 15.94
C LEU A 14 11.42 26.55 17.13
N ASN A 15 11.89 27.72 17.48
CA ASN A 15 12.89 27.87 18.50
C ASN A 15 12.39 28.41 19.82
N ALA A 16 11.67 29.48 19.79
CA ALA A 16 11.09 30.05 21.01
C ALA A 16 9.59 30.00 20.88
N TYR A 17 8.96 29.43 21.87
CA TYR A 17 7.59 29.12 21.78
C TYR A 17 6.92 29.37 23.10
N THR A 18 5.84 30.07 23.09
CA THR A 18 5.05 30.40 24.25
C THR A 18 3.71 29.68 24.22
N LYS A 19 2.88 29.86 25.22
CA LYS A 19 1.55 29.25 25.26
C LYS A 19 0.71 29.71 24.08
N GLN A 20 -0.05 28.82 23.51
CA GLN A 20 -0.84 29.01 22.31
C GLN A 20 -1.78 30.24 22.35
N ASP A 21 -2.29 30.59 23.53
CA ASP A 21 -3.25 31.67 23.75
C ASP A 21 -2.60 32.93 24.38
N ASP A 22 -1.27 33.03 24.41
CA ASP A 22 -0.60 34.17 25.00
C ASP A 22 -0.47 35.29 23.94
N PRO A 23 -1.02 36.50 24.16
CA PRO A 23 -0.90 37.61 23.22
C PRO A 23 0.54 38.12 23.04
N PHE A 24 1.45 37.74 23.93
CA PHE A 24 2.87 38.08 23.87
C PHE A 24 3.70 36.96 23.26
N ASN A 25 3.09 35.98 22.62
CA ASN A 25 3.76 34.91 21.94
C ASN A 25 4.86 35.42 21.01
N HIS A 26 6.07 34.97 21.22
CA HIS A 26 7.20 35.26 20.35
C HIS A 26 7.66 33.96 19.68
N LEU A 27 7.71 33.99 18.36
CA LEU A 27 8.12 32.85 17.55
C LEU A 27 9.41 33.22 16.81
N ILE A 28 10.47 32.53 17.12
CA ILE A 28 11.72 32.58 16.36
C ILE A 28 11.77 31.33 15.50
N THR A 29 11.77 31.48 14.17
CA THR A 29 11.74 30.38 13.23
C THR A 29 12.99 30.36 12.37
N TYR A 30 13.36 29.15 12.00
CA TYR A 30 14.38 28.89 11.00
C TYR A 30 13.79 27.96 9.95
N THR A 31 13.92 28.35 8.68
CA THR A 31 13.46 27.55 7.55
C THR A 31 14.67 27.05 6.77
N LYS A 32 14.69 25.75 6.50
CA LYS A 32 15.69 25.13 5.63
C LYS A 32 14.96 24.34 4.53
N ILE A 33 15.38 24.59 3.29
CA ILE A 33 14.82 23.92 2.11
C ILE A 33 15.74 22.76 1.74
N TYR A 34 15.16 21.60 1.50
CA TYR A 34 15.86 20.41 1.04
C TYR A 34 15.44 20.09 -0.40
N ASP A 35 16.41 19.86 -1.27
CA ASP A 35 16.17 19.34 -2.60
C ASP A 35 16.05 17.81 -2.52
N VAL A 36 14.85 17.30 -2.76
CA VAL A 36 14.55 15.87 -2.75
C VAL A 36 14.48 15.27 -4.17
N THR A 37 15.01 16.00 -5.15
CA THR A 37 15.06 15.54 -6.54
C THR A 37 16.02 14.36 -6.67
N ASN A 38 15.58 13.31 -7.34
CA ASN A 38 16.42 12.18 -7.70
C ASN A 38 16.64 12.14 -9.23
N ASN A 39 17.73 12.71 -9.70
CA ASN A 39 18.09 12.73 -11.13
C ASN A 39 18.65 11.37 -11.63
N SER A 40 18.83 10.38 -10.75
CA SER A 40 19.35 9.05 -11.12
C SER A 40 18.25 8.04 -11.41
N LEU A 41 16.99 8.46 -11.46
CA LEU A 41 15.85 7.58 -11.75
C LEU A 41 15.98 6.96 -13.16
N ARG A 42 15.69 5.67 -13.23
CA ARG A 42 15.70 4.88 -14.46
C ARG A 42 14.30 4.34 -14.74
N PRO A 43 13.96 4.06 -15.99
CA PRO A 43 12.70 3.40 -16.32
C PRO A 43 12.55 2.08 -15.56
N ASN A 44 11.32 1.80 -15.14
CA ASN A 44 10.96 0.49 -14.62
C ASN A 44 11.21 -0.57 -15.69
N ARG A 45 11.71 -1.73 -15.28
CA ARG A 45 11.91 -2.88 -16.15
C ARG A 45 10.98 -4.00 -15.73
N ASN A 46 10.16 -4.44 -16.68
CA ASN A 46 9.29 -5.59 -16.49
C ASN A 46 9.67 -6.70 -17.48
N THR A 47 9.82 -7.93 -16.97
CA THR A 47 10.08 -9.12 -17.76
C THR A 47 8.98 -10.12 -17.48
N LYS A 48 8.22 -10.51 -18.52
CA LYS A 48 7.14 -11.48 -18.44
C LYS A 48 7.50 -12.70 -19.30
N TYR A 49 7.33 -13.88 -18.72
CA TYR A 49 7.34 -15.16 -19.40
C TYR A 49 5.92 -15.69 -19.37
N GLU A 50 5.44 -16.16 -20.51
CA GLU A 50 4.09 -16.67 -20.65
C GLU A 50 4.11 -17.90 -21.55
N ALA A 51 3.33 -18.92 -21.15
CA ALA A 51 3.08 -20.12 -21.94
C ALA A 51 1.58 -20.39 -21.95
N GLY A 52 1.01 -20.45 -23.12
CA GLY A 52 -0.42 -20.72 -23.33
C GLY A 52 -0.64 -22.05 -24.03
N TRP A 53 -1.77 -22.64 -23.76
CA TRP A 53 -2.26 -23.85 -24.41
C TRP A 53 -3.74 -23.73 -24.67
N ASP A 54 -4.14 -23.85 -25.95
CA ASP A 54 -5.51 -23.78 -26.41
C ASP A 54 -5.90 -25.09 -27.07
N VAL A 55 -7.06 -25.63 -26.69
CA VAL A 55 -7.62 -26.85 -27.25
C VAL A 55 -9.08 -26.61 -27.61
N GLU A 56 -9.46 -27.05 -28.80
CA GLU A 56 -10.82 -27.02 -29.28
C GLU A 56 -11.23 -28.42 -29.74
N TYR A 57 -12.33 -28.94 -29.17
CA TYR A 57 -12.84 -30.27 -29.51
C TYR A 57 -14.37 -30.29 -29.39
N GLU A 58 -15.07 -30.68 -30.47
CA GLU A 58 -16.55 -30.84 -30.51
C GLU A 58 -17.33 -29.63 -29.94
N GLY A 59 -16.82 -28.41 -30.14
CA GLY A 59 -17.42 -27.17 -29.64
C GLY A 59 -17.08 -26.82 -28.19
N TYR A 60 -16.26 -27.63 -27.50
CA TYR A 60 -15.60 -27.27 -26.27
C TYR A 60 -14.32 -26.50 -26.58
N SER A 61 -14.04 -25.45 -25.86
CA SER A 61 -12.79 -24.71 -25.98
C SER A 61 -12.19 -24.52 -24.59
N LEU A 62 -10.93 -24.92 -24.43
CA LEU A 62 -10.12 -24.73 -23.21
C LEU A 62 -8.91 -23.90 -23.55
N SER A 63 -8.71 -22.80 -22.84
CA SER A 63 -7.50 -22.00 -22.85
C SER A 63 -6.87 -22.00 -21.47
N LEU A 64 -5.58 -22.28 -21.40
CA LEU A 64 -4.77 -22.24 -20.18
C LEU A 64 -3.58 -21.35 -20.43
N THR A 65 -3.31 -20.42 -19.54
CA THR A 65 -2.15 -19.52 -19.62
C THR A 65 -1.40 -19.51 -18.31
N PHE A 66 -0.14 -19.91 -18.33
CA PHE A 66 0.77 -19.81 -17.20
C PHE A 66 1.69 -18.62 -17.42
N PHE A 67 1.92 -17.84 -16.37
CA PHE A 67 2.84 -16.72 -16.48
C PHE A 67 3.70 -16.54 -15.23
N LYS A 68 4.87 -15.96 -15.46
CA LYS A 68 5.75 -15.42 -14.42
C LYS A 68 6.23 -14.06 -14.86
N GLU A 69 6.06 -13.09 -13.99
CA GLU A 69 6.43 -11.69 -14.22
C GLU A 69 7.35 -11.23 -13.11
N HIS A 70 8.40 -10.53 -13.49
CA HIS A 70 9.33 -9.89 -12.59
C HIS A 70 9.51 -8.44 -13.01
N SER A 71 9.15 -7.54 -12.11
CA SER A 71 9.36 -6.11 -12.25
C SER A 71 10.46 -5.69 -11.30
N ASP A 72 11.51 -5.10 -11.82
CA ASP A 72 12.58 -4.46 -11.07
C ASP A 72 12.63 -2.96 -11.36
N ARG A 73 13.30 -2.19 -10.49
CA ARG A 73 13.40 -0.73 -10.59
C ARG A 73 12.06 -0.01 -10.57
N GLY A 74 11.02 -0.60 -9.96
CA GLY A 74 9.77 0.11 -9.72
C GLY A 74 10.00 1.35 -8.87
N PHE A 75 9.19 2.37 -9.06
CA PHE A 75 9.28 3.60 -8.30
C PHE A 75 8.58 3.42 -6.95
N GLU A 76 9.25 3.81 -5.89
CA GLU A 76 8.67 3.93 -4.57
C GLU A 76 9.19 5.18 -3.86
N SER A 77 8.38 5.73 -2.97
CA SER A 77 8.80 6.80 -2.05
C SER A 77 9.46 6.16 -0.84
N VAL A 78 10.71 6.52 -0.59
CA VAL A 78 11.51 6.02 0.53
C VAL A 78 11.77 7.17 1.48
N ALA A 79 11.39 6.99 2.75
CA ALA A 79 11.72 7.95 3.79
C ALA A 79 13.22 7.88 4.10
N GLU A 80 13.89 8.98 3.91
CA GLU A 80 15.32 9.15 4.24
C GLU A 80 15.50 10.30 5.22
N TYR A 81 16.38 10.10 6.18
CA TYR A 81 16.68 11.09 7.20
C TYR A 81 17.95 11.85 6.88
N SER A 82 17.91 13.16 7.12
CA SER A 82 19.08 14.04 7.03
C SER A 82 19.33 14.73 8.37
N PRO A 83 20.59 14.78 8.85
CA PRO A 83 20.88 15.49 10.06
C PRO A 83 20.72 17.00 9.84
N VAL A 84 20.19 17.67 10.83
CA VAL A 84 20.05 19.12 10.88
C VAL A 84 20.57 19.66 12.19
N ARG A 85 21.36 20.71 12.10
CA ARG A 85 21.86 21.47 13.24
C ARG A 85 21.43 22.91 13.11
N TYR A 86 20.93 23.44 14.20
CA TYR A 86 20.55 24.84 14.28
C TYR A 86 20.67 25.33 15.72
N THR A 87 20.63 26.63 15.90
CA THR A 87 20.59 27.26 17.22
C THR A 87 19.13 27.51 17.57
N ARG A 88 18.64 26.91 18.62
CA ARG A 88 17.38 27.28 19.24
C ARG A 88 17.65 28.29 20.37
N TYR A 89 16.62 29.00 20.77
CA TYR A 89 16.70 30.00 21.83
C TYR A 89 15.72 29.58 22.93
N VAL A 90 16.21 29.47 24.15
CA VAL A 90 15.47 29.00 25.33
C VAL A 90 15.62 29.98 26.47
N ASP A 91 14.62 29.99 27.37
CA ASP A 91 14.74 30.74 28.61
C ASP A 91 15.95 30.29 29.42
N PRO A 92 16.79 31.21 29.95
CA PRO A 92 17.98 30.85 30.67
C PRO A 92 17.74 30.20 32.04
N ILE A 93 16.52 30.33 32.60
CA ILE A 93 16.22 29.87 33.95
C ILE A 93 15.69 28.44 33.94
N ASP A 94 14.73 28.14 33.11
CA ASP A 94 14.03 26.85 33.12
C ASP A 94 13.93 26.20 31.74
N GLY A 95 14.53 26.83 30.72
CA GLY A 95 14.42 26.34 29.35
C GLY A 95 13.02 26.51 28.74
N GLN A 96 12.13 27.22 29.44
CA GLN A 96 10.76 27.43 29.03
C GLN A 96 10.54 28.83 28.41
N PRO A 97 9.43 29.05 27.74
CA PRO A 97 9.09 30.36 27.19
C PRO A 97 8.87 31.40 28.30
N ILE A 98 9.29 32.64 28.05
CA ILE A 98 9.06 33.76 28.94
C ILE A 98 7.57 34.13 28.95
N VAL A 99 6.98 34.26 30.12
CA VAL A 99 5.55 34.55 30.32
C VAL A 99 5.36 35.94 30.98
N GLY A 100 4.29 36.63 30.62
CA GLY A 100 3.87 37.88 31.25
C GLY A 100 4.38 39.16 30.58
N ARG A 101 5.29 39.05 29.61
CA ARG A 101 5.73 40.15 28.72
C ARG A 101 6.09 39.63 27.35
N ARG A 102 6.16 40.48 26.37
CA ARG A 102 6.71 40.10 25.06
C ARG A 102 8.18 39.79 25.20
N PRO A 103 8.63 38.55 24.88
CA PRO A 103 10.03 38.20 24.89
C PRO A 103 10.81 38.95 23.78
N GLU A 104 12.01 39.34 24.09
CA GLU A 104 12.96 39.89 23.12
C GLU A 104 14.06 38.85 22.87
N LYS A 105 14.85 39.04 21.81
CA LYS A 105 15.88 38.04 21.46
C LYS A 105 16.93 37.89 22.56
N GLU A 106 17.19 38.94 23.27
CA GLU A 106 18.15 39.02 24.38
C GLU A 106 17.69 38.25 25.63
N ASP A 107 16.41 37.93 25.72
CA ASP A 107 15.83 37.17 26.82
C ASP A 107 16.13 35.68 26.73
N TYR A 108 16.63 35.21 25.59
CA TYR A 108 16.83 33.80 25.34
C TYR A 108 18.31 33.45 25.22
N VAL A 109 18.69 32.31 25.81
CA VAL A 109 20.02 31.74 25.64
C VAL A 109 20.08 30.89 24.39
N ALA A 110 21.12 31.02 23.61
CA ALA A 110 21.38 30.20 22.46
C ALA A 110 21.75 28.77 22.90
N ASP A 111 20.94 27.79 22.46
CA ASP A 111 21.13 26.36 22.70
C ASP A 111 21.41 25.65 21.36
N PRO A 112 22.64 25.15 21.14
CA PRO A 112 22.93 24.35 19.95
C PRO A 112 22.09 23.06 19.97
N TYR A 113 21.31 22.85 18.90
CA TYR A 113 20.40 21.73 18.81
C TYR A 113 20.68 20.92 17.55
N ALA A 114 20.68 19.59 17.69
CA ALA A 114 20.86 18.66 16.58
C ALA A 114 19.72 17.65 16.56
N THR A 115 19.17 17.42 15.39
CA THR A 115 18.09 16.47 15.17
C THR A 115 18.14 15.93 13.74
N PHE A 116 17.11 15.21 13.33
CA PHE A 116 16.93 14.70 11.97
C PHE A 116 15.61 15.20 11.38
N VAL A 117 15.61 15.35 10.07
CA VAL A 117 14.42 15.59 9.27
C VAL A 117 14.24 14.42 8.31
N ASP A 118 13.03 13.91 8.21
CA ASP A 118 12.65 12.92 7.22
C ASP A 118 12.29 13.59 5.90
N MET A 119 12.64 12.95 4.81
CA MET A 119 12.35 13.38 3.45
C MET A 119 11.93 12.17 2.64
N ASP A 120 10.85 12.31 1.88
CA ASP A 120 10.41 11.30 0.94
C ASP A 120 11.15 11.45 -0.39
N ILE A 121 12.00 10.50 -0.70
CA ILE A 121 12.77 10.49 -1.94
C ILE A 121 12.29 9.35 -2.82
N VAL A 122 11.95 9.65 -4.08
CA VAL A 122 11.57 8.63 -5.04
C VAL A 122 12.81 7.85 -5.48
N ARG A 123 12.75 6.50 -5.39
CA ARG A 123 13.84 5.59 -5.77
C ARG A 123 13.35 4.45 -6.65
N ASN A 124 14.26 3.86 -7.43
CA ASN A 124 14.02 2.65 -8.21
C ASN A 124 14.29 1.39 -7.37
N SER A 125 13.60 1.23 -6.27
CA SER A 125 13.84 0.13 -5.31
C SER A 125 12.72 -0.89 -5.21
N MET A 126 11.52 -0.57 -5.72
CA MET A 126 10.41 -1.50 -5.71
C MET A 126 10.66 -2.69 -6.65
N LYS A 127 10.39 -3.88 -6.13
CA LYS A 127 10.41 -5.15 -6.88
C LYS A 127 9.06 -5.83 -6.73
N VAL A 128 8.54 -6.31 -7.85
CA VAL A 128 7.29 -7.09 -7.88
C VAL A 128 7.56 -8.41 -8.58
N GLU A 129 7.25 -9.50 -7.91
CA GLU A 129 7.23 -10.84 -8.49
C GLU A 129 5.78 -11.29 -8.56
N LYS A 130 5.34 -11.69 -9.75
CA LYS A 130 4.00 -12.22 -9.96
C LYS A 130 4.09 -13.53 -10.75
N LYS A 131 3.32 -14.51 -10.32
CA LYS A 131 3.13 -15.75 -11.08
C LYS A 131 1.67 -16.15 -10.98
N GLY A 132 1.20 -16.85 -11.99
CA GLY A 132 -0.18 -17.26 -11.99
C GLY A 132 -0.54 -18.22 -13.10
N LEU A 133 -1.80 -18.59 -13.04
CA LEU A 133 -2.49 -19.41 -14.02
C LEU A 133 -3.82 -18.73 -14.31
N GLU A 134 -4.12 -18.57 -15.59
CA GLU A 134 -5.43 -18.15 -16.07
C GLU A 134 -6.07 -19.31 -16.87
N TYR A 135 -7.36 -19.46 -16.76
CA TYR A 135 -8.08 -20.48 -17.51
C TYR A 135 -9.42 -19.96 -18.01
N LEU A 136 -9.79 -20.46 -19.18
CA LEU A 136 -11.07 -20.20 -19.82
C LEU A 136 -11.58 -21.50 -20.43
N LEU A 137 -12.80 -21.89 -20.06
CA LEU A 137 -13.49 -23.06 -20.59
C LEU A 137 -14.84 -22.61 -21.16
N ARG A 138 -15.06 -22.87 -22.43
CA ARG A 138 -16.34 -22.65 -23.11
C ARG A 138 -16.97 -23.98 -23.47
N PHE A 139 -18.25 -24.06 -23.25
CA PHE A 139 -19.07 -25.24 -23.57
C PHE A 139 -19.83 -25.01 -24.87
N PRO A 140 -20.12 -26.06 -25.64
CA PRO A 140 -21.04 -25.97 -26.76
C PRO A 140 -22.39 -25.46 -26.29
N LYS A 141 -23.11 -24.77 -27.18
CA LYS A 141 -24.42 -24.25 -26.87
C LYS A 141 -25.40 -25.37 -26.51
N ILE A 142 -26.02 -25.27 -25.35
CA ILE A 142 -27.08 -26.16 -24.89
C ILE A 142 -28.34 -25.79 -25.68
N ILE A 143 -28.59 -26.50 -26.79
CA ILE A 143 -29.66 -26.18 -27.77
C ILE A 143 -31.05 -26.10 -27.12
N PRO A 144 -31.51 -27.08 -26.30
CA PRO A 144 -32.84 -27.02 -25.70
C PRO A 144 -33.10 -25.81 -24.84
N LEU A 145 -32.07 -25.32 -24.15
CA LEU A 145 -32.11 -24.14 -23.28
C LEU A 145 -31.69 -22.85 -23.98
N SER A 146 -31.20 -22.96 -25.20
CA SER A 146 -30.58 -21.84 -25.93
C SER A 146 -29.51 -21.10 -25.12
N THR A 147 -28.76 -21.84 -24.30
CA THR A 147 -27.82 -21.31 -23.32
C THR A 147 -26.38 -21.63 -23.69
N THR A 148 -25.48 -20.65 -23.58
CA THR A 148 -24.02 -20.83 -23.58
C THR A 148 -23.50 -20.73 -22.16
N VAL A 149 -22.50 -21.57 -21.84
CA VAL A 149 -21.86 -21.61 -20.56
C VAL A 149 -20.36 -21.32 -20.75
N GLU A 150 -19.85 -20.41 -19.95
CA GLU A 150 -18.41 -20.08 -19.91
C GLU A 150 -17.93 -20.08 -18.46
N ILE A 151 -16.80 -20.72 -18.22
CA ILE A 151 -16.10 -20.70 -16.95
C ILE A 151 -14.73 -20.08 -17.19
N ASN A 152 -14.40 -19.05 -16.43
CA ASN A 152 -13.06 -18.50 -16.44
C ASN A 152 -12.59 -18.22 -15.02
N GLY A 153 -11.30 -18.10 -14.85
CA GLY A 153 -10.73 -17.78 -13.55
C GLY A 153 -9.24 -17.64 -13.60
N ALA A 154 -8.70 -17.26 -12.45
CA ALA A 154 -7.28 -17.05 -12.34
C ALA A 154 -6.78 -17.33 -10.91
N TYR A 155 -5.57 -17.81 -10.83
CA TYR A 155 -4.77 -17.85 -9.62
C TYR A 155 -3.59 -16.90 -9.77
N TYR A 156 -3.43 -15.99 -8.83
CA TYR A 156 -2.30 -15.06 -8.75
C TYR A 156 -1.58 -15.20 -7.42
N ASP A 157 -0.25 -15.21 -7.47
CA ASP A 157 0.64 -15.11 -6.32
C ASP A 157 1.59 -13.94 -6.59
N THR A 158 1.37 -12.84 -5.88
CA THR A 158 2.10 -11.58 -6.07
C THR A 158 2.88 -11.24 -4.81
N ARG A 159 4.15 -10.88 -4.98
CA ARG A 159 5.07 -10.50 -3.92
C ARG A 159 5.64 -9.12 -4.20
N TYR A 160 5.49 -8.21 -3.24
CA TYR A 160 6.04 -6.86 -3.27
C TYR A 160 7.17 -6.75 -2.27
N SER A 161 8.30 -6.21 -2.69
CA SER A 161 9.45 -5.98 -1.82
C SER A 161 10.19 -4.71 -2.20
N SER A 162 10.81 -4.06 -1.22
CA SER A 162 11.73 -2.95 -1.44
C SER A 162 13.18 -3.44 -1.47
N GLY A 163 13.98 -2.86 -2.34
CA GLY A 163 15.44 -3.01 -2.34
C GLY A 163 16.16 -1.91 -1.55
N ALA A 164 15.43 -0.89 -1.09
CA ALA A 164 15.98 0.16 -0.25
C ALA A 164 16.01 -0.29 1.22
N PRO A 165 17.04 0.08 1.99
CA PRO A 165 17.02 -0.12 3.44
C PRO A 165 15.95 0.76 4.09
N LEU A 166 15.38 0.29 5.20
CA LEU A 166 14.53 1.12 6.04
C LEU A 166 15.42 2.00 6.91
N GLN A 167 15.19 3.30 6.89
CA GLN A 167 15.72 4.24 7.87
C GLN A 167 14.64 4.50 8.93
N TYR A 168 15.01 4.45 10.19
CA TYR A 168 14.08 4.65 11.28
C TYR A 168 14.68 5.53 12.37
N HIS A 169 13.97 6.62 12.67
CA HIS A 169 14.27 7.52 13.77
C HIS A 169 13.12 7.44 14.79
N PRO A 170 13.35 6.90 15.98
CA PRO A 170 12.31 6.80 16.99
C PRO A 170 11.77 8.18 17.40
N ALA A 171 10.45 8.30 17.45
CA ALA A 171 9.78 9.54 17.87
C ALA A 171 9.88 9.80 19.39
N PHE A 172 10.28 8.79 20.17
CA PHE A 172 10.39 8.89 21.61
C PHE A 172 11.59 9.76 22.00
N ARG A 173 11.38 10.57 23.01
CA ARG A 173 12.40 11.44 23.59
C ARG A 173 12.74 10.96 24.98
N ASP A 174 14.04 10.92 25.26
CA ASP A 174 14.56 10.80 26.59
C ASP A 174 15.03 12.20 27.00
N ASP A 175 14.57 12.73 28.11
CA ASP A 175 14.98 14.05 28.64
C ASP A 175 14.75 15.24 27.70
N ASP A 176 13.60 15.33 27.03
CA ASP A 176 13.24 16.39 26.07
C ASP A 176 14.18 16.53 24.84
N ARG A 177 15.14 15.64 24.70
CA ARG A 177 16.02 15.58 23.54
C ARG A 177 15.58 14.53 22.54
N PRO A 178 15.67 14.82 21.22
CA PRO A 178 15.41 13.81 20.20
C PRO A 178 16.44 12.69 20.28
N GLN A 179 16.07 11.51 19.77
CA GLN A 179 17.00 10.40 19.65
C GLN A 179 18.22 10.81 18.78
N PRO A 180 19.45 10.49 19.22
CA PRO A 180 20.66 11.00 18.57
C PRO A 180 21.08 10.22 17.33
N TYR A 181 20.34 9.19 16.92
CA TYR A 181 20.70 8.31 15.84
C TYR A 181 19.52 8.01 14.92
N VAL A 182 19.81 7.65 13.68
CA VAL A 182 18.89 7.02 12.74
C VAL A 182 19.35 5.59 12.50
N GLY A 183 18.52 4.61 12.83
CA GLY A 183 18.80 3.19 12.59
C GLY A 183 18.58 2.82 11.12
N ILE A 184 19.45 1.92 10.59
CA ILE A 184 19.38 1.41 9.22
C ILE A 184 19.12 -0.10 9.27
N TYR A 185 17.98 -0.51 8.71
CA TYR A 185 17.52 -1.91 8.64
C TYR A 185 17.63 -2.35 7.19
N ARG A 186 18.41 -3.39 6.91
CA ARG A 186 18.73 -3.80 5.53
C ARG A 186 17.52 -4.29 4.76
N ARG A 187 16.61 -5.00 5.44
CA ARG A 187 15.44 -5.58 4.82
C ARG A 187 14.17 -4.93 5.37
N GLN A 188 13.36 -4.45 4.46
CA GLN A 188 11.99 -4.04 4.75
C GLN A 188 11.05 -5.25 4.74
N ASP A 189 9.84 -5.06 5.24
CA ASP A 189 8.79 -6.05 5.16
C ASP A 189 8.41 -6.32 3.71
N ILE A 190 7.99 -7.56 3.47
CA ILE A 190 7.53 -8.02 2.17
C ILE A 190 6.04 -8.30 2.28
N THR A 191 5.26 -7.75 1.36
CA THR A 191 3.83 -8.09 1.24
C THR A 191 3.65 -9.14 0.16
N ARG A 192 2.91 -10.19 0.47
CA ARG A 192 2.51 -11.24 -0.47
C ARG A 192 1.00 -11.35 -0.50
N GLN A 193 0.44 -11.39 -1.70
CA GLN A 193 -0.99 -11.58 -1.92
C GLN A 193 -1.22 -12.81 -2.79
N ARG A 194 -2.17 -13.66 -2.40
CA ARG A 194 -2.62 -14.80 -3.19
C ARG A 194 -4.12 -14.71 -3.40
N ILE A 195 -4.52 -14.81 -4.65
CA ILE A 195 -5.94 -14.74 -5.03
C ILE A 195 -6.23 -15.90 -5.98
N PHE A 196 -7.32 -16.59 -5.72
CA PHE A 196 -7.89 -17.57 -6.63
C PHE A 196 -9.39 -17.34 -6.79
N ASN A 197 -9.82 -17.11 -8.02
CA ASN A 197 -11.22 -16.89 -8.34
C ASN A 197 -11.68 -17.74 -9.51
N THR A 198 -12.98 -17.99 -9.56
CA THR A 198 -13.69 -18.60 -10.68
C THR A 198 -14.94 -17.80 -10.98
N ASN A 199 -15.13 -17.47 -12.24
CA ASN A 199 -16.33 -16.85 -12.77
C ASN A 199 -17.08 -17.83 -13.65
N LEU A 200 -18.39 -17.87 -13.49
CA LEU A 200 -19.27 -18.75 -14.24
C LEU A 200 -20.39 -17.93 -14.90
N TRP A 201 -20.46 -17.99 -16.20
CA TRP A 201 -21.40 -17.25 -17.01
C TRP A 201 -22.41 -18.16 -17.67
N PHE A 202 -23.70 -17.83 -17.54
CA PHE A 202 -24.80 -18.42 -18.28
C PHE A 202 -25.45 -17.34 -19.14
N ASN A 203 -25.39 -17.50 -20.45
CA ASN A 203 -26.05 -16.59 -21.39
C ASN A 203 -27.13 -17.35 -22.12
N THR A 204 -28.39 -17.11 -21.77
CA THR A 204 -29.59 -17.74 -22.37
C THR A 204 -30.24 -16.77 -23.34
N ASN A 205 -30.23 -17.08 -24.60
CA ASN A 205 -30.85 -16.24 -25.64
C ASN A 205 -32.14 -16.94 -26.10
N ILE A 206 -33.29 -16.30 -25.89
CA ILE A 206 -34.61 -16.79 -26.29
C ILE A 206 -35.09 -15.97 -27.49
N PRO A 207 -34.81 -16.39 -28.73
CA PRO A 207 -35.07 -15.59 -29.94
C PRO A 207 -36.55 -15.26 -30.13
N ARG A 208 -37.44 -16.20 -29.78
CA ARG A 208 -38.90 -16.02 -29.88
C ARG A 208 -39.40 -14.78 -29.15
N TYR A 209 -38.78 -14.46 -28.01
CA TYR A 209 -39.11 -13.31 -27.18
C TYR A 209 -38.12 -12.15 -27.36
N LYS A 210 -37.09 -12.32 -28.18
CA LYS A 210 -36.00 -11.35 -28.33
C LYS A 210 -35.44 -10.93 -26.96
N MET A 211 -35.20 -11.91 -26.10
CA MET A 211 -34.68 -11.70 -24.74
C MET A 211 -33.39 -12.45 -24.54
N ILE A 212 -32.48 -11.81 -23.82
CA ILE A 212 -31.22 -12.40 -23.39
C ILE A 212 -31.13 -12.29 -21.88
N PHE A 213 -30.88 -13.42 -21.22
CA PHE A 213 -30.67 -13.53 -19.79
C PHE A 213 -29.20 -13.85 -19.56
N THR A 214 -28.53 -13.05 -18.75
CA THR A 214 -27.16 -13.31 -18.33
C THR A 214 -27.13 -13.49 -16.81
N THR A 215 -26.66 -14.65 -16.37
CA THR A 215 -26.40 -14.90 -14.93
C THR A 215 -24.91 -15.11 -14.76
N PHE A 216 -24.35 -14.42 -13.80
CA PHE A 216 -22.92 -14.42 -13.49
C PHE A 216 -22.72 -14.81 -12.04
N PHE A 217 -21.89 -15.82 -11.81
CA PHE A 217 -21.46 -16.24 -10.49
C PHE A 217 -19.96 -15.96 -10.36
N GLN A 218 -19.55 -15.31 -9.29
CA GLN A 218 -18.15 -15.12 -8.95
C GLN A 218 -17.83 -15.81 -7.63
N PHE A 219 -16.97 -16.79 -7.68
CA PHE A 219 -16.40 -17.44 -6.52
C PHE A 219 -15.01 -16.89 -6.25
N ILE A 220 -14.74 -16.51 -5.02
CA ILE A 220 -13.38 -16.23 -4.54
C ILE A 220 -13.03 -17.35 -3.58
N TRP A 221 -12.17 -18.28 -4.05
CA TRP A 221 -11.77 -19.47 -3.30
C TRP A 221 -10.66 -19.18 -2.31
N LEU A 222 -9.76 -18.27 -2.69
CA LEU A 222 -8.63 -17.82 -1.88
C LEU A 222 -8.44 -16.32 -2.06
N ASN A 223 -8.39 -15.61 -0.96
CA ASN A 223 -7.92 -14.23 -0.90
C ASN A 223 -7.11 -14.09 0.39
N GLU A 224 -5.80 -14.08 0.23
CA GLU A 224 -4.86 -14.09 1.35
C GLU A 224 -3.85 -12.98 1.20
N GLU A 225 -3.62 -12.26 2.28
CA GLU A 225 -2.55 -11.31 2.44
C GLU A 225 -1.62 -11.76 3.56
N MET A 226 -0.32 -11.74 3.28
CA MET A 226 0.74 -12.09 4.24
C MET A 226 1.78 -10.99 4.28
N ARG A 227 2.27 -10.69 5.48
CA ARG A 227 3.48 -9.91 5.68
C ARG A 227 4.60 -10.86 6.08
N ILE A 228 5.72 -10.77 5.37
CA ILE A 228 6.97 -11.45 5.74
C ILE A 228 7.86 -10.37 6.33
N ASN A 229 8.20 -10.52 7.61
CA ASN A 229 8.92 -9.51 8.34
C ASN A 229 10.33 -9.30 7.80
N GLY A 230 10.72 -8.03 7.71
CA GLY A 230 12.09 -7.60 7.47
C GLY A 230 12.93 -7.66 8.76
N ASP A 231 13.93 -6.80 8.84
CA ASP A 231 14.79 -6.77 10.02
C ASP A 231 14.08 -6.04 11.18
N GLU A 232 14.17 -6.59 12.39
CA GLU A 232 13.67 -5.98 13.61
C GLU A 232 14.72 -5.12 14.30
N TYR A 233 15.99 -5.37 14.01
CA TYR A 233 17.14 -4.69 14.57
C TYR A 233 17.94 -4.00 13.49
N PRO A 234 18.50 -2.81 13.76
CA PRO A 234 19.34 -2.12 12.80
C PRO A 234 20.67 -2.85 12.61
N SER A 235 21.20 -2.82 11.40
CA SER A 235 22.54 -3.31 11.08
C SER A 235 23.60 -2.22 11.10
N ALA A 236 23.16 -0.97 10.97
CA ALA A 236 23.98 0.23 11.01
C ALA A 236 23.13 1.40 11.54
N TYR A 237 23.78 2.50 11.83
CA TYR A 237 23.12 3.74 12.19
C TYR A 237 24.01 4.93 11.77
N PHE A 238 23.42 6.10 11.66
CA PHE A 238 24.18 7.33 11.54
C PHE A 238 23.81 8.35 12.64
N ASP A 239 24.78 9.15 13.00
CA ASP A 239 24.66 10.17 14.04
C ASP A 239 24.26 11.54 13.47
N THR A 240 24.13 12.54 14.35
CA THR A 240 23.80 13.91 13.98
C THR A 240 24.91 14.62 13.19
N ASP A 241 26.11 14.04 13.06
CA ASP A 241 27.16 14.48 12.16
C ASP A 241 27.04 13.87 10.77
N GLY A 242 26.11 12.93 10.59
CA GLY A 242 25.95 12.16 9.35
C GLY A 242 26.97 11.03 9.20
N ARG A 243 27.72 10.71 10.26
CA ARG A 243 28.70 9.63 10.23
C ARG A 243 28.01 8.29 10.39
N MET A 244 28.34 7.37 9.49
CA MET A 244 27.83 6.00 9.51
C MET A 244 28.61 5.11 10.45
N HIS A 245 27.89 4.32 11.24
CA HIS A 245 28.44 3.37 12.20
C HIS A 245 27.79 2.00 11.99
N THR A 246 28.55 0.93 12.23
CA THR A 246 27.99 -0.42 12.25
C THR A 246 27.48 -0.75 13.65
N VAL A 247 26.34 -1.45 13.72
CA VAL A 247 25.84 -1.99 14.99
C VAL A 247 26.68 -3.19 15.36
N ASP A 248 27.45 -3.08 16.45
CA ASP A 248 28.22 -4.17 17.02
C ASP A 248 27.38 -5.01 18.01
N ASP A 249 27.94 -6.13 18.48
CA ASP A 249 27.23 -7.03 19.40
C ASP A 249 26.85 -6.35 20.71
N ARG A 250 27.60 -5.36 21.17
CA ARG A 250 27.32 -4.60 22.39
C ARG A 250 26.09 -3.71 22.21
N ILE A 251 26.03 -2.99 21.09
CA ILE A 251 24.89 -2.15 20.76
C ILE A 251 23.66 -3.03 20.56
N LEU A 252 23.80 -4.12 19.80
CA LEU A 252 22.71 -5.07 19.57
C LEU A 252 22.16 -5.63 20.89
N GLN A 253 23.04 -5.97 21.84
CA GLN A 253 22.62 -6.45 23.16
C GLN A 253 21.90 -5.33 23.94
N SER A 254 22.37 -4.09 23.88
CA SER A 254 21.70 -2.95 24.51
C SER A 254 20.30 -2.69 23.97
N ILE A 255 20.09 -2.90 22.65
CA ILE A 255 18.77 -2.81 22.02
C ILE A 255 17.85 -3.91 22.58
N LYS A 256 18.35 -5.16 22.64
CA LYS A 256 17.59 -6.33 23.11
C LYS A 256 17.22 -6.22 24.58
N ASP A 257 18.12 -5.72 25.39
CA ASP A 257 17.93 -5.54 26.83
C ASP A 257 17.08 -4.30 27.15
N GLY A 258 16.77 -3.49 26.16
CA GLY A 258 15.97 -2.27 26.33
C GLY A 258 16.68 -1.20 27.16
N HIS A 259 18.00 -1.13 27.11
CA HIS A 259 18.80 -0.19 27.88
C HIS A 259 19.09 1.10 27.11
N THR A 260 19.13 2.21 27.83
CA THR A 260 19.55 3.54 27.34
C THR A 260 18.75 4.01 26.11
N VAL A 261 19.36 4.89 25.32
CA VAL A 261 18.84 5.41 24.05
C VAL A 261 18.54 4.29 23.06
N TRP A 262 19.22 3.15 23.13
CA TRP A 262 19.09 2.05 22.18
C TRP A 262 17.79 1.27 22.30
N ARG A 263 17.07 1.34 23.44
CA ARG A 263 15.79 0.66 23.68
C ARG A 263 14.71 0.93 22.63
N HIS A 264 14.78 2.09 21.97
CA HIS A 264 13.79 2.51 20.99
C HIS A 264 14.08 2.05 19.55
N TYR A 265 15.21 1.35 19.33
CA TYR A 265 15.63 0.88 18.01
C TYR A 265 15.25 -0.57 17.71
N HIS A 266 14.53 -1.22 18.59
CA HIS A 266 13.84 -2.46 18.28
C HIS A 266 12.51 -2.15 17.62
N ILE A 267 12.34 -2.57 16.38
CA ILE A 267 11.06 -2.47 15.66
C ILE A 267 10.36 -3.82 15.85
N TYR A 268 9.46 -3.88 16.82
CA TYR A 268 8.68 -5.08 17.04
C TYR A 268 7.79 -5.38 15.82
N LYS A 269 7.88 -6.59 15.32
CA LYS A 269 7.15 -7.05 14.15
C LYS A 269 6.41 -8.35 14.47
N GLU A 270 5.14 -8.38 14.12
CA GLU A 270 4.34 -9.60 14.19
C GLU A 270 4.20 -10.20 12.80
N ASP A 271 4.36 -11.52 12.70
CA ASP A 271 3.98 -12.24 11.49
C ASP A 271 2.49 -12.04 11.23
N PHE A 272 2.18 -11.71 9.99
CA PHE A 272 0.82 -11.42 9.59
C PHE A 272 0.43 -12.33 8.43
N SER A 273 -0.68 -13.04 8.61
CA SER A 273 -1.37 -13.73 7.54
C SER A 273 -2.87 -13.62 7.79
N GLU A 274 -3.59 -13.08 6.82
CA GLU A 274 -5.04 -12.99 6.85
C GLU A 274 -5.61 -13.64 5.59
N THR A 275 -6.46 -14.64 5.77
CA THR A 275 -7.16 -15.32 4.71
C THR A 275 -8.65 -15.05 4.84
N LEU A 276 -9.23 -14.44 3.82
CA LEU A 276 -10.67 -14.24 3.75
C LEU A 276 -11.38 -15.58 3.47
N PRO A 277 -12.59 -15.79 4.02
CA PRO A 277 -13.36 -16.98 3.72
C PRO A 277 -13.79 -17.02 2.24
N VAL A 278 -14.09 -18.22 1.76
CA VAL A 278 -14.67 -18.39 0.43
C VAL A 278 -15.94 -17.55 0.30
N SER A 279 -16.04 -16.79 -0.77
CA SER A 279 -17.20 -15.94 -1.04
C SER A 279 -17.82 -16.24 -2.40
N LEU A 280 -19.12 -15.97 -2.50
CA LEU A 280 -19.90 -16.10 -3.73
C LEU A 280 -20.74 -14.85 -3.93
N THR A 281 -20.61 -14.26 -5.11
CA THR A 281 -21.45 -13.15 -5.57
C THR A 281 -22.21 -13.58 -6.82
N VAL A 282 -23.50 -13.25 -6.90
CA VAL A 282 -24.36 -13.54 -8.06
C VAL A 282 -24.90 -12.24 -8.63
N ASN A 283 -24.73 -12.08 -9.93
CA ASN A 283 -25.26 -10.95 -10.71
C ASN A 283 -26.22 -11.47 -11.78
N PHE A 284 -27.21 -10.66 -12.11
CA PHE A 284 -28.20 -11.01 -13.11
C PHE A 284 -28.50 -9.83 -14.02
N LYS A 285 -28.62 -10.09 -15.33
CA LYS A 285 -29.02 -9.09 -16.34
C LYS A 285 -30.05 -9.72 -17.29
N VAL A 286 -31.12 -8.98 -17.58
CA VAL A 286 -32.05 -9.31 -18.65
C VAL A 286 -32.04 -8.19 -19.67
N THR A 287 -31.92 -8.55 -20.93
CA THR A 287 -31.95 -7.61 -22.07
C THR A 287 -33.11 -7.97 -22.98
N LYS A 288 -33.94 -6.98 -23.31
CA LYS A 288 -35.01 -7.08 -24.29
C LYS A 288 -34.66 -6.27 -25.54
N GLU A 289 -34.72 -6.92 -26.69
CA GLU A 289 -34.61 -6.26 -27.99
C GLU A 289 -36.00 -5.91 -28.51
N PHE A 290 -36.32 -4.63 -28.57
CA PHE A 290 -37.60 -4.16 -29.09
C PHE A 290 -37.57 -4.06 -30.59
N SER A 291 -36.45 -3.57 -31.16
CA SER A 291 -36.19 -3.48 -32.60
C SER A 291 -34.69 -3.70 -32.83
N ARG A 292 -34.27 -3.65 -34.11
CA ARG A 292 -32.83 -3.68 -34.44
C ARG A 292 -32.07 -2.47 -33.90
N MET A 293 -32.79 -1.38 -33.60
CA MET A 293 -32.20 -0.12 -33.15
C MET A 293 -32.36 0.13 -31.64
N ILE A 294 -33.27 -0.61 -30.97
CA ILE A 294 -33.62 -0.33 -29.58
C ILE A 294 -33.49 -1.57 -28.73
N ARG A 295 -32.67 -1.50 -27.70
CA ARG A 295 -32.50 -2.51 -26.64
C ARG A 295 -32.71 -1.86 -25.29
N ALA A 296 -33.35 -2.55 -24.36
CA ALA A 296 -33.40 -2.18 -22.96
C ALA A 296 -32.89 -3.34 -22.10
N SER A 297 -32.09 -3.03 -21.11
CA SER A 297 -31.57 -4.00 -20.16
C SER A 297 -31.93 -3.56 -18.75
N PHE A 298 -32.23 -4.53 -17.91
CA PHE A 298 -32.32 -4.38 -16.46
C PHE A 298 -31.28 -5.32 -15.82
N PHE A 299 -30.58 -4.84 -14.81
CA PHE A 299 -29.59 -5.65 -14.13
C PHE A 299 -29.64 -5.47 -12.61
N VAL A 300 -29.27 -6.54 -11.92
CA VAL A 300 -29.07 -6.57 -10.48
C VAL A 300 -27.69 -7.15 -10.20
N ASN A 301 -26.84 -6.35 -9.59
CA ASN A 301 -25.57 -6.81 -9.08
C ASN A 301 -25.70 -7.19 -7.60
N ASN A 302 -24.95 -8.19 -7.18
CA ASN A 302 -24.98 -8.72 -5.82
C ASN A 302 -26.39 -9.14 -5.36
N ILE A 303 -27.19 -9.75 -6.27
CA ILE A 303 -28.52 -10.27 -5.92
C ILE A 303 -28.42 -11.35 -4.84
N LEU A 304 -27.30 -12.05 -4.82
CA LEU A 304 -26.88 -12.95 -3.76
C LEU A 304 -25.42 -12.65 -3.44
N ASP A 305 -25.13 -12.37 -2.17
CA ASP A 305 -23.80 -12.09 -1.65
C ASP A 305 -23.55 -12.96 -0.41
N ILE A 306 -22.80 -14.04 -0.60
CA ILE A 306 -22.43 -14.97 0.46
C ILE A 306 -21.03 -14.69 0.90
N ASN A 307 -20.89 -13.95 1.99
CA ASN A 307 -19.65 -13.65 2.67
C ASN A 307 -19.76 -14.11 4.12
N PRO A 308 -19.14 -15.26 4.48
CA PRO A 308 -19.18 -15.75 5.85
C PRO A 308 -18.51 -14.79 6.84
N LEU A 309 -18.97 -14.85 8.08
CA LEU A 309 -18.30 -14.18 9.19
C LEU A 309 -16.93 -14.83 9.42
N TYR A 310 -15.90 -14.04 9.61
CA TYR A 310 -14.56 -14.54 9.93
C TYR A 310 -13.89 -13.68 11.02
N LYS A 311 -12.83 -14.19 11.60
CA LYS A 311 -11.99 -13.43 12.53
C LYS A 311 -10.81 -12.82 11.77
N ASN A 312 -10.71 -11.50 11.83
CA ASN A 312 -9.56 -10.79 11.27
C ASN A 312 -8.31 -10.96 12.16
N ARG A 313 -7.18 -10.39 11.74
CA ARG A 313 -5.91 -10.40 12.47
C ARG A 313 -5.97 -9.85 13.89
N TYR A 314 -6.95 -9.01 14.18
CA TYR A 314 -7.16 -8.45 15.52
C TYR A 314 -8.14 -9.27 16.37
N ASN A 315 -8.44 -10.51 15.93
CA ASN A 315 -9.42 -11.40 16.57
C ASN A 315 -10.85 -10.82 16.63
N GLN A 316 -11.16 -9.87 15.76
CA GLN A 316 -12.48 -9.26 15.66
C GLN A 316 -13.33 -10.02 14.64
N ASN A 317 -14.59 -10.21 14.95
CA ASN A 317 -15.55 -10.78 14.00
C ASN A 317 -15.89 -9.74 12.93
N VAL A 318 -15.54 -10.05 11.68
CA VAL A 318 -15.73 -9.17 10.53
C VAL A 318 -16.51 -9.90 9.45
N ARG A 319 -17.34 -9.17 8.74
CA ARG A 319 -18.03 -9.64 7.52
C ARG A 319 -17.90 -8.57 6.44
N VAL A 320 -17.48 -8.98 5.26
CA VAL A 320 -17.49 -8.10 4.08
C VAL A 320 -18.92 -8.08 3.53
N TRP A 321 -19.47 -6.89 3.38
CA TRP A 321 -20.82 -6.70 2.84
C TRP A 321 -20.75 -5.96 1.51
N GLN A 322 -21.40 -6.53 0.48
CA GLN A 322 -21.66 -5.83 -0.76
C GLN A 322 -23.18 -5.64 -0.91
N LYS A 323 -23.59 -4.38 -1.00
CA LYS A 323 -25.02 -4.06 -1.17
C LYS A 323 -25.47 -4.45 -2.57
N SER A 324 -26.71 -4.99 -2.67
CA SER A 324 -27.33 -5.17 -3.97
C SER A 324 -27.51 -3.83 -4.67
N PHE A 325 -27.18 -3.80 -5.94
CA PHE A 325 -27.33 -2.64 -6.81
C PHE A 325 -28.10 -3.06 -8.06
N PHE A 326 -29.10 -2.30 -8.43
CA PHE A 326 -29.88 -2.52 -9.66
C PHE A 326 -29.94 -1.25 -10.49
N GLY A 327 -30.03 -1.46 -11.80
CA GLY A 327 -30.07 -0.38 -12.76
C GLY A 327 -30.76 -0.82 -14.06
N ALA A 328 -31.05 0.17 -14.88
CA ALA A 328 -31.58 -0.02 -16.23
C ALA A 328 -30.72 0.73 -17.22
N GLU A 329 -30.62 0.16 -18.42
CA GLU A 329 -29.84 0.71 -19.54
C GLU A 329 -30.70 0.65 -20.80
N MET A 330 -30.67 1.70 -21.61
CA MET A 330 -31.30 1.71 -22.92
C MET A 330 -30.25 2.06 -23.99
N THR A 331 -30.15 1.24 -25.00
CA THR A 331 -29.20 1.41 -26.11
C THR A 331 -29.96 1.72 -27.39
N PHE A 332 -29.57 2.76 -28.08
CA PHE A 332 -30.03 3.14 -29.40
C PHE A 332 -28.88 2.99 -30.41
N SER A 333 -29.12 2.24 -31.48
CA SER A 333 -28.17 2.05 -32.59
C SER A 333 -28.76 2.73 -33.84
N PHE A 334 -28.01 3.64 -34.40
CA PHE A 334 -28.42 4.41 -35.62
C PHE A 334 -27.78 3.85 -36.85
#